data_8664662e3dad7782bb6d744641303c46
#
_entry.id   8664662e3dad7782bb6d744641303c46
#
_cell.length_a   1.000
_cell.length_b   1.000
_cell.length_c   1.000
_cell.angle_alpha   90.00
_cell.angle_beta   90.00
_cell.angle_gamma   90.00
#
_symmetry.space_group_name_H-M   'P 1'
#
loop_
_entity.id
_entity.type
_entity.pdbx_description
1 polymer ?
#
loop_
_entity_poly.entity_id
_entity_poly.type
_entity_poly.pdbx_seq_one_letter_code
_entity_poly.pdbx_strand_id
1 'polypeptide(L)'
;MIKRRQLLQTFKLGGGSLTDEDIRAFALRHGWRSGLEESVAADLFDRDVSFQYEQNKLQYTVPERQATYTPDFYITNRNGKEIIIETKGRFVTADRQKMLFVKGQHPHLDIRFVFSNPNTKISKKSKTTYGMWAKRHGFPYAGRVVPEEWLNE
;
A
#
# COMPACT_ATOMS: atom_id res chain seq x y z
N MET A 1 11.61 -4.25 8.59
CA MET A 1 11.76 -4.32 7.11
C MET A 1 11.93 -5.78 6.71
N ILE A 2 11.05 -6.29 5.85
CA ILE A 2 11.12 -7.67 5.36
C ILE A 2 11.98 -7.67 4.11
N LYS A 3 13.08 -8.43 4.13
CA LYS A 3 13.98 -8.62 2.99
C LYS A 3 13.81 -10.03 2.43
N ARG A 4 14.02 -10.20 1.13
CA ARG A 4 13.92 -11.50 0.44
C ARG A 4 14.64 -12.64 1.18
N ARG A 5 15.84 -12.38 1.72
CA ARG A 5 16.59 -13.37 2.51
C ARG A 5 15.85 -13.83 3.76
N GLN A 6 15.14 -12.94 4.44
CA GLN A 6 14.35 -13.29 5.63
C GLN A 6 13.12 -14.13 5.26
N LEU A 7 12.45 -13.78 4.18
CA LEU A 7 11.33 -14.57 3.64
C LEU A 7 11.80 -15.96 3.18
N LEU A 8 12.88 -16.03 2.40
CA LEU A 8 13.46 -17.30 1.94
C LEU A 8 13.91 -18.20 3.12
N GLN A 9 14.45 -17.62 4.19
CA GLN A 9 14.77 -18.37 5.41
C GLN A 9 13.52 -18.88 6.11
N THR A 10 12.45 -18.09 6.13
CA THR A 10 11.17 -18.45 6.75
C THR A 10 10.46 -19.56 5.99
N PHE A 11 10.54 -19.56 4.66
CA PHE A 11 9.86 -20.55 3.79
C PHE A 11 10.75 -21.68 3.32
N LYS A 12 12.08 -21.68 3.61
CA LYS A 12 13.04 -22.65 3.08
C LYS A 12 13.01 -22.78 1.56
N LEU A 13 12.74 -21.67 0.85
CA LEU A 13 12.63 -21.66 -0.60
C LEU A 13 14.02 -21.50 -1.23
N GLY A 14 14.42 -22.49 -2.04
CA GLY A 14 15.54 -22.36 -2.94
C GLY A 14 15.11 -21.62 -4.21
N GLY A 15 15.64 -20.44 -4.44
CA GLY A 15 15.73 -19.73 -5.74
C GLY A 15 14.54 -19.67 -6.71
N GLY A 16 13.34 -20.06 -6.34
CA GLY A 16 12.15 -20.07 -7.17
C GLY A 16 11.18 -18.92 -6.86
N SER A 17 10.28 -18.63 -7.80
CA SER A 17 9.12 -17.75 -7.58
C SER A 17 8.25 -18.30 -6.45
N LEU A 18 7.67 -17.43 -5.62
CA LEU A 18 6.71 -17.83 -4.58
C LEU A 18 5.47 -18.45 -5.23
N THR A 19 5.03 -19.57 -4.67
CA THR A 19 3.75 -20.18 -5.06
C THR A 19 2.59 -19.49 -4.34
N ASP A 20 1.37 -19.66 -4.85
CA ASP A 20 0.16 -19.16 -4.16
C ASP A 20 0.02 -19.73 -2.74
N GLU A 21 0.52 -20.94 -2.53
CA GLU A 21 0.52 -21.61 -1.23
C GLU A 21 1.49 -20.96 -0.25
N ASP A 22 2.69 -20.57 -0.71
CA ASP A 22 3.69 -19.84 0.07
C ASP A 22 3.17 -18.46 0.47
N ILE A 23 2.51 -17.79 -0.45
CA ILE A 23 1.91 -16.46 -0.24
C ILE A 23 0.81 -16.56 0.83
N ARG A 24 -0.09 -17.56 0.73
CA ARG A 24 -1.14 -17.80 1.73
C ARG A 24 -0.59 -18.14 3.11
N ALA A 25 0.43 -18.99 3.17
CA ALA A 25 1.09 -19.34 4.42
C ALA A 25 1.76 -18.12 5.08
N PHE A 26 2.35 -17.23 4.27
CA PHE A 26 2.90 -15.97 4.73
C PHE A 26 1.79 -15.03 5.23
N ALA A 27 0.70 -14.89 4.48
CA ALA A 27 -0.47 -14.09 4.83
C ALA A 27 -1.02 -14.49 6.20
N LEU A 28 -1.23 -15.79 6.43
CA LEU A 28 -1.72 -16.33 7.71
C LEU A 28 -0.79 -16.01 8.88
N ARG A 29 0.53 -15.99 8.66
CA ARG A 29 1.51 -15.67 9.72
C ARG A 29 1.61 -14.18 10.03
N HIS A 30 1.38 -13.32 9.04
CA HIS A 30 1.55 -11.86 9.15
C HIS A 30 0.23 -11.10 9.27
N GLY A 31 -0.91 -11.82 9.29
CA GLY A 31 -2.23 -11.22 9.52
C GLY A 31 -2.72 -10.30 8.42
N TRP A 32 -2.41 -10.60 7.16
CA TRP A 32 -2.89 -9.83 5.99
C TRP A 32 -4.41 -9.77 6.00
N ARG A 33 -4.95 -8.58 5.86
CA ARG A 33 -6.39 -8.33 6.02
C ARG A 33 -7.17 -8.42 4.71
N SER A 34 -6.49 -8.41 3.56
CA SER A 34 -7.16 -8.50 2.25
C SER A 34 -6.32 -9.24 1.22
N GLY A 35 -6.97 -9.84 0.22
CA GLY A 35 -6.29 -10.47 -0.91
C GLY A 35 -5.52 -9.47 -1.78
N LEU A 36 -5.88 -8.19 -1.75
CA LEU A 36 -5.12 -7.15 -2.46
C LEU A 36 -3.77 -6.88 -1.79
N GLU A 37 -3.74 -6.76 -0.46
CA GLU A 37 -2.50 -6.60 0.30
C GLU A 37 -1.55 -7.77 0.07
N GLU A 38 -2.09 -8.99 0.07
CA GLU A 38 -1.38 -10.21 -0.26
C GLU A 38 -0.77 -10.16 -1.66
N SER A 39 -1.54 -9.73 -2.66
CA SER A 39 -1.07 -9.61 -4.05
C SER A 39 0.01 -8.55 -4.20
N VAL A 40 -0.13 -7.41 -3.52
CA VAL A 40 0.88 -6.33 -3.55
C VAL A 40 2.17 -6.79 -2.87
N ALA A 41 2.08 -7.48 -1.74
CA ALA A 41 3.26 -7.98 -1.06
C ALA A 41 4.00 -9.04 -1.87
N ALA A 42 3.28 -9.94 -2.55
CA ALA A 42 3.86 -10.92 -3.45
C ALA A 42 4.59 -10.24 -4.62
N ASP A 43 3.96 -9.24 -5.25
CA ASP A 43 4.57 -8.47 -6.33
C ASP A 43 5.84 -7.75 -5.87
N LEU A 44 5.81 -7.07 -4.72
CA LEU A 44 6.98 -6.41 -4.15
C LEU A 44 8.11 -7.40 -3.83
N PHE A 45 7.75 -8.57 -3.32
CA PHE A 45 8.71 -9.64 -3.02
C PHE A 45 9.36 -10.18 -4.29
N ASP A 46 8.59 -10.50 -5.33
CA ASP A 46 9.09 -11.02 -6.60
C ASP A 46 9.99 -10.03 -7.33
N ARG A 47 9.77 -8.74 -7.11
CA ARG A 47 10.57 -7.64 -7.66
C ARG A 47 11.74 -7.22 -6.77
N ASP A 48 12.03 -7.99 -5.74
CA ASP A 48 13.14 -7.80 -4.78
C ASP A 48 13.12 -6.43 -4.08
N VAL A 49 11.91 -5.93 -3.79
CA VAL A 49 11.69 -4.66 -3.07
C VAL A 49 11.50 -4.94 -1.58
N SER A 50 12.30 -4.29 -0.74
CA SER A 50 12.10 -4.35 0.71
C SER A 50 10.87 -3.53 1.11
N PHE A 51 10.04 -4.09 1.98
CA PHE A 51 8.87 -3.39 2.51
C PHE A 51 8.66 -3.67 4.00
N GLN A 52 7.90 -2.81 4.64
CA GLN A 52 7.38 -3.00 6.00
C GLN A 52 5.85 -3.01 5.91
N TYR A 53 5.24 -4.04 6.50
CA TYR A 53 3.79 -4.17 6.51
C TYR A 53 3.25 -3.82 7.91
N GLU A 54 2.37 -2.83 7.98
CA GLU A 54 1.68 -2.35 9.20
C GLU A 54 2.57 -2.09 10.44
N GLN A 55 3.86 -1.86 10.26
CA GLN A 55 4.80 -1.62 11.37
C GLN A 55 4.92 -0.14 11.71
N ASN A 56 4.72 0.73 10.73
CA ASN A 56 4.89 2.17 10.92
C ASN A 56 3.57 2.83 11.34
N LYS A 57 3.63 3.70 12.33
CA LYS A 57 2.49 4.48 12.83
C LYS A 57 2.78 5.96 12.67
N LEU A 58 1.90 6.65 11.97
CA LEU A 58 1.97 8.10 11.76
C LEU A 58 0.86 8.79 12.55
N GLN A 59 1.24 9.76 13.35
CA GLN A 59 0.28 10.59 14.08
C GLN A 59 -0.30 11.65 13.15
N TYR A 60 -1.59 11.87 13.21
CA TYR A 60 -2.27 12.97 12.55
C TYR A 60 -3.41 13.49 13.43
N THR A 61 -3.73 14.75 13.32
CA THR A 61 -4.83 15.37 14.06
C THR A 61 -6.09 15.37 13.20
N VAL A 62 -7.13 14.72 13.70
CA VAL A 62 -8.51 14.97 13.23
C VAL A 62 -9.03 16.15 14.05
N PRO A 63 -9.76 17.12 13.47
CA PRO A 63 -10.37 18.19 14.27
C PRO A 63 -11.04 17.60 15.52
N GLU A 64 -10.70 18.15 16.69
CA GLU A 64 -11.16 17.74 18.01
C GLU A 64 -10.61 16.42 18.58
N ARG A 65 -9.78 15.67 17.85
CA ARG A 65 -9.13 14.45 18.40
C ARG A 65 -7.81 14.12 17.72
N GLN A 66 -6.93 13.48 18.48
CA GLN A 66 -5.74 12.82 17.95
C GLN A 66 -6.15 11.46 17.37
N ALA A 67 -5.60 11.11 16.21
CA ALA A 67 -5.80 9.81 15.58
C ALA A 67 -4.47 9.29 15.03
N THR A 68 -4.39 7.98 14.82
CA THR A 68 -3.20 7.32 14.27
C THR A 68 -3.51 6.76 12.90
N TYR A 69 -2.62 6.99 11.94
CA TYR A 69 -2.61 6.34 10.64
C TYR A 69 -1.46 5.34 10.58
N THR A 70 -1.78 4.11 10.20
CA THR A 70 -0.79 3.05 9.96
C THR A 70 -0.84 2.72 8.47
N PRO A 71 0.22 3.06 7.70
CA PRO A 71 0.32 2.69 6.29
C PRO A 71 0.30 1.19 6.09
N ASP A 72 -0.30 0.72 4.98
CA ASP A 72 -0.24 -0.69 4.62
C ASP A 72 1.19 -1.11 4.33
N PHE A 73 1.90 -0.36 3.48
CA PHE A 73 3.30 -0.64 3.16
C PHE A 73 4.15 0.63 3.21
N TYR A 74 5.33 0.48 3.76
CA TYR A 74 6.39 1.47 3.71
C TYR A 74 7.55 0.86 2.92
N ILE A 75 7.79 1.33 1.70
CA ILE A 75 8.81 0.79 0.81
C ILE A 75 9.96 1.76 0.61
N THR A 76 11.15 1.22 0.40
CA THR A 76 12.30 1.97 -0.11
C THR A 76 12.55 1.48 -1.53
N ASN A 77 12.42 2.37 -2.52
CA ASN A 77 12.64 2.02 -3.91
C ASN A 77 14.13 1.76 -4.21
N ARG A 78 14.46 1.36 -5.43
CA ARG A 78 15.84 1.02 -5.83
C ARG A 78 16.83 2.18 -5.71
N ASN A 79 16.35 3.40 -5.75
CA ASN A 79 17.16 4.63 -5.60
C ASN A 79 17.17 5.18 -4.16
N GLY A 80 16.63 4.43 -3.20
CA GLY A 80 16.63 4.82 -1.79
C GLY A 80 15.49 5.77 -1.38
N LYS A 81 14.54 6.05 -2.28
CA LYS A 81 13.38 6.90 -1.98
C LYS A 81 12.35 6.12 -1.18
N GLU A 82 11.88 6.71 -0.09
CA GLU A 82 10.79 6.15 0.73
C GLU A 82 9.43 6.50 0.12
N ILE A 83 8.59 5.49 -0.04
CA ILE A 83 7.25 5.61 -0.60
C ILE A 83 6.28 4.84 0.30
N ILE A 84 5.15 5.44 0.60
CA ILE A 84 4.04 4.81 1.32
C ILE A 84 3.03 4.31 0.29
N ILE A 85 2.71 3.03 0.35
CA ILE A 85 1.66 2.42 -0.48
C ILE A 85 0.45 2.14 0.41
N GLU A 86 -0.68 2.68 0.00
CA GLU A 86 -1.98 2.45 0.60
C GLU A 86 -2.85 1.65 -0.37
N THR A 87 -3.26 0.45 0.01
CA THR A 87 -4.09 -0.42 -0.83
C THR A 87 -5.58 -0.23 -0.50
N LYS A 88 -6.43 -0.13 -1.52
CA LYS A 88 -7.88 0.06 -1.34
C LYS A 88 -8.71 -0.80 -2.29
N GLY A 89 -9.45 -1.74 -1.72
CA GLY A 89 -10.56 -2.41 -2.41
C GLY A 89 -11.81 -1.51 -2.41
N ARG A 90 -12.24 -1.05 -1.22
CA ARG A 90 -13.26 0.01 -1.05
C ARG A 90 -12.61 1.27 -0.52
N PHE A 91 -13.01 2.40 -1.08
CA PHE A 91 -12.47 3.70 -0.71
C PHE A 91 -13.61 4.62 -0.26
N VAL A 92 -14.06 4.41 0.97
CA VAL A 92 -15.21 5.11 1.54
C VAL A 92 -14.89 6.55 1.93
N THR A 93 -15.92 7.33 2.24
CA THR A 93 -15.78 8.76 2.59
C THR A 93 -14.84 8.98 3.78
N ALA A 94 -14.95 8.13 4.81
CA ALA A 94 -14.07 8.23 5.99
C ALA A 94 -12.59 8.01 5.63
N ASP A 95 -12.28 7.06 4.74
CA ASP A 95 -10.92 6.84 4.25
C ASP A 95 -10.39 8.07 3.50
N ARG A 96 -11.21 8.61 2.59
CA ARG A 96 -10.83 9.81 1.81
C ARG A 96 -10.54 10.99 2.72
N GLN A 97 -11.39 11.23 3.71
CA GLN A 97 -11.21 12.31 4.69
C GLN A 97 -9.94 12.12 5.52
N LYS A 98 -9.72 10.89 6.01
CA LYS A 98 -8.49 10.53 6.74
C LYS A 98 -7.24 10.85 5.92
N MET A 99 -7.21 10.42 4.65
CA MET A 99 -6.04 10.62 3.79
C MET A 99 -5.77 12.10 3.50
N LEU A 100 -6.81 12.93 3.41
CA LEU A 100 -6.64 14.39 3.29
C LEU A 100 -6.03 15.00 4.55
N PHE A 101 -6.46 14.58 5.74
CA PHE A 101 -5.85 15.04 6.99
C PHE A 101 -4.39 14.60 7.10
N VAL A 102 -4.10 13.32 6.81
CA VAL A 102 -2.73 12.80 6.85
C VAL A 102 -1.84 13.58 5.88
N LYS A 103 -2.27 13.76 4.62
CA LYS A 103 -1.50 14.52 3.63
C LYS A 103 -1.27 15.97 4.03
N GLY A 104 -2.30 16.63 4.57
CA GLY A 104 -2.21 18.02 5.02
C GLY A 104 -1.25 18.22 6.18
N GLN A 105 -1.17 17.25 7.09
CA GLN A 105 -0.32 17.31 8.28
C GLN A 105 1.08 16.70 8.07
N HIS A 106 1.26 15.87 7.03
CA HIS A 106 2.51 15.24 6.65
C HIS A 106 2.80 15.45 5.15
N PRO A 107 2.94 16.70 4.68
CA PRO A 107 3.08 17.01 3.24
C PRO A 107 4.38 16.48 2.62
N HIS A 108 5.37 16.13 3.44
CA HIS A 108 6.65 15.55 3.01
C HIS A 108 6.55 14.05 2.67
N LEU A 109 5.48 13.38 3.05
CA LEU A 109 5.30 11.95 2.79
C LEU A 109 4.81 11.71 1.36
N ASP A 110 5.46 10.80 0.66
CA ASP A 110 5.04 10.32 -0.66
C ASP A 110 4.06 9.15 -0.47
N ILE A 111 2.76 9.47 -0.44
CA ILE A 111 1.68 8.51 -0.25
C ILE A 111 1.02 8.23 -1.60
N ARG A 112 0.96 6.96 -1.99
CA ARG A 112 0.42 6.51 -3.27
C ARG A 112 -0.59 5.39 -3.07
N PHE A 113 -1.63 5.37 -3.90
CA PHE A 113 -2.69 4.37 -3.81
C PHE A 113 -2.50 3.23 -4.82
N VAL A 114 -2.77 2.01 -4.37
CA VAL A 114 -3.01 0.87 -5.25
C VAL A 114 -4.46 0.41 -5.04
N PHE A 115 -5.31 0.69 -6.01
CA PHE A 115 -6.73 0.29 -5.98
C PHE A 115 -6.92 -1.07 -6.61
N SER A 116 -7.84 -1.88 -6.10
CA SER A 116 -8.31 -3.08 -6.81
C SER A 116 -8.87 -2.71 -8.18
N ASN A 117 -9.64 -1.61 -8.26
CA ASN A 117 -10.13 -1.02 -9.50
C ASN A 117 -10.25 0.50 -9.36
N PRO A 118 -9.30 1.27 -9.95
CA PRO A 118 -9.30 2.73 -9.88
C PRO A 118 -10.49 3.39 -10.59
N ASN A 119 -11.20 2.66 -11.46
CA ASN A 119 -12.38 3.15 -12.19
C ASN A 119 -13.68 3.03 -11.37
N THR A 120 -13.63 2.44 -10.18
CA THR A 120 -14.79 2.38 -9.29
C THR A 120 -15.21 3.79 -8.87
N LYS A 121 -16.50 4.09 -8.98
CA LYS A 121 -17.06 5.40 -8.58
C LYS A 121 -17.03 5.55 -7.06
N ILE A 122 -16.77 6.76 -6.57
CA ILE A 122 -16.77 7.08 -5.13
C ILE A 122 -18.15 6.96 -4.49
N SER A 123 -19.21 7.03 -5.27
CA SER A 123 -20.61 6.73 -4.89
C SER A 123 -21.44 6.40 -6.12
N LYS A 124 -22.62 5.80 -5.92
CA LYS A 124 -23.55 5.44 -7.02
C LYS A 124 -23.95 6.62 -7.90
N LYS A 125 -24.08 7.81 -7.32
CA LYS A 125 -24.51 9.04 -8.01
C LYS A 125 -23.34 9.87 -8.56
N SER A 126 -22.10 9.54 -8.21
CA SER A 126 -20.92 10.31 -8.60
C SER A 126 -20.40 9.87 -9.97
N LYS A 127 -19.92 10.83 -10.75
CA LYS A 127 -19.10 10.58 -11.95
C LYS A 127 -17.60 10.40 -11.59
N THR A 128 -17.19 10.80 -10.38
CA THR A 128 -15.80 10.74 -9.92
C THR A 128 -15.46 9.31 -9.54
N THR A 129 -14.36 8.79 -10.09
CA THR A 129 -13.79 7.48 -9.72
C THR A 129 -12.74 7.63 -8.61
N TYR A 130 -12.30 6.50 -8.03
CA TYR A 130 -11.21 6.47 -7.04
C TYR A 130 -9.93 7.09 -7.61
N GLY A 131 -9.53 6.72 -8.82
CA GLY A 131 -8.38 7.29 -9.50
C GLY A 131 -8.50 8.78 -9.77
N MET A 132 -9.67 9.23 -10.23
CA MET A 132 -9.94 10.67 -10.44
C MET A 132 -9.86 11.44 -9.12
N TRP A 133 -10.38 10.88 -8.04
CA TRP A 133 -10.29 11.49 -6.71
C TRP A 133 -8.82 11.58 -6.26
N ALA A 134 -8.08 10.48 -6.35
CA ALA A 134 -6.66 10.44 -5.99
C ALA A 134 -5.86 11.49 -6.77
N LYS A 135 -5.99 11.51 -8.09
CA LYS A 135 -5.33 12.49 -8.97
C LYS A 135 -5.67 13.94 -8.58
N ARG A 136 -6.95 14.23 -8.33
CA ARG A 136 -7.41 15.59 -7.94
C ARG A 136 -6.75 16.07 -6.66
N HIS A 137 -6.51 15.16 -5.71
CA HIS A 137 -5.91 15.47 -4.41
C HIS A 137 -4.38 15.24 -4.37
N GLY A 138 -3.75 15.04 -5.53
CA GLY A 138 -2.30 14.93 -5.65
C GLY A 138 -1.73 13.63 -5.06
N PHE A 139 -2.50 12.55 -5.10
CA PHE A 139 -2.03 11.20 -4.79
C PHE A 139 -1.77 10.43 -6.08
N PRO A 140 -0.54 9.99 -6.35
CA PRO A 140 -0.29 9.01 -7.41
C PRO A 140 -1.08 7.73 -7.13
N TYR A 141 -1.56 7.06 -8.17
CA TYR A 141 -2.31 5.83 -8.01
C TYR A 141 -2.07 4.84 -9.14
N ALA A 142 -2.30 3.58 -8.85
CA ALA A 142 -2.25 2.49 -9.80
C ALA A 142 -3.37 1.47 -9.54
N GLY A 143 -3.55 0.53 -10.43
CA GLY A 143 -4.46 -0.60 -10.29
C GLY A 143 -3.72 -1.90 -10.03
N ARG A 144 -4.10 -2.61 -8.99
CA ARG A 144 -3.69 -3.98 -8.62
C ARG A 144 -2.24 -4.19 -8.20
N VAL A 145 -1.28 -3.55 -8.86
CA VAL A 145 0.16 -3.72 -8.60
C VAL A 145 0.86 -2.38 -8.48
N VAL A 146 2.01 -2.37 -7.83
CA VAL A 146 2.89 -1.19 -7.78
C VAL A 146 3.58 -1.06 -9.15
N PRO A 147 3.45 0.09 -9.85
CA PRO A 147 4.12 0.30 -11.13
C PRO A 147 5.64 0.21 -11.02
N GLU A 148 6.29 -0.31 -12.06
CA GLU A 148 7.76 -0.42 -12.12
C GLU A 148 8.42 0.97 -12.05
N GLU A 149 7.78 2.00 -12.61
CA GLU A 149 8.26 3.37 -12.56
C GLU A 149 8.46 3.85 -11.13
N TRP A 150 7.55 3.51 -10.21
CA TRP A 150 7.66 3.90 -8.80
C TRP A 150 8.86 3.29 -8.10
N LEU A 151 9.29 2.13 -8.57
CA LEU A 151 10.43 1.42 -8.00
C LEU A 151 11.78 1.91 -8.53
N ASN A 152 11.77 2.66 -9.63
CA ASN A 152 12.97 3.16 -10.32
C ASN A 152 13.12 4.70 -10.29
N GLU A 153 12.18 5.43 -9.68
CA GLU A 153 12.24 6.90 -9.52
C GLU A 153 13.44 7.38 -8.70
#